data_1b1e56ecf7375fde609169a5229bf5c9
#
_entry.id   1b1e56ecf7375fde609169a5229bf5c9
#
_cell.length_a   1.000
_cell.length_b   1.000
_cell.length_c   1.000
_cell.angle_alpha   90.00
_cell.angle_beta   90.00
_cell.angle_gamma   90.00
#
_symmetry.space_group_name_H-M   'P 1'
#
loop_
_entity.id
_entity.type
_entity.pdbx_description
1 polymer ?
#
loop_
_entity_poly.entity_id
_entity_poly.type
_entity_poly.pdbx_seq_one_letter_code
_entity_poly.pdbx_strand_id
1 'polypeptide(L)'
;TLEEIVLSVARNATTRKQIAEKVSIINSRDILTQRPATGADLVSLSPGVRIQKSQGGGGSPVLRGFEANRLLLVVDGVRMNNAIYRSGHLQNAITIHPNMIERVEVVFGSSSVGYGSDALGGVIHYYTRNPLINSEDKIKTQFSSDFSSADNASINSFSTELSFKKWASLTSVSHSNFGDIRMGKNRNHGYEKWGLTPFYSANDRTTYSPTPLENENPLIQKNTGYEQIDLMQKFLVQLGGQNQFVLNLQYS
;
A
#
# COMPACT_ATOMS: atom_id res chain seq x y z
N THR A 1 -9.09 13.24 25.08
CA THR A 1 -8.28 12.49 24.08
C THR A 1 -8.79 11.07 24.06
N LEU A 2 -9.38 10.65 22.93
CA LEU A 2 -9.78 9.27 22.71
C LEU A 2 -8.52 8.39 22.79
N GLU A 3 -8.55 7.32 23.58
CA GLU A 3 -7.45 6.38 23.65
C GLU A 3 -7.33 5.63 22.33
N GLU A 4 -6.14 5.64 21.75
CA GLU A 4 -5.84 4.99 20.48
C GLU A 4 -5.81 3.47 20.70
N ILE A 5 -6.70 2.73 20.03
CA ILE A 5 -6.81 1.27 20.11
C ILE A 5 -5.95 0.64 19.05
N VAL A 6 -5.13 -0.33 19.43
CA VAL A 6 -4.24 -1.12 18.59
C VAL A 6 -4.76 -2.55 18.52
N LEU A 7 -4.84 -3.15 17.34
CA LEU A 7 -5.30 -4.52 17.12
C LEU A 7 -4.16 -5.48 16.78
N SER A 8 -3.07 -4.96 16.20
CA SER A 8 -2.01 -5.80 15.62
C SER A 8 -1.13 -6.51 16.65
N VAL A 9 -0.93 -5.95 17.85
CA VAL A 9 0.04 -6.49 18.80
C VAL A 9 -0.47 -7.74 19.53
N ALA A 10 -1.69 -7.69 20.07
CA ALA A 10 -2.24 -8.75 20.91
C ALA A 10 -3.34 -9.59 20.22
N ARG A 11 -3.64 -9.34 18.95
CA ARG A 11 -4.81 -9.86 18.23
C ARG A 11 -6.15 -9.50 18.87
N ASN A 12 -6.13 -8.74 19.95
CA ASN A 12 -7.29 -8.19 20.65
C ASN A 12 -7.14 -6.67 20.72
N ALA A 13 -8.25 -5.97 20.78
CA ALA A 13 -8.26 -4.52 20.98
C ALA A 13 -7.59 -4.17 22.30
N THR A 14 -6.45 -3.50 22.25
CA THR A 14 -5.63 -3.10 23.40
C THR A 14 -5.31 -1.62 23.27
N THR A 15 -5.31 -0.88 24.39
CA THR A 15 -4.92 0.52 24.33
C THR A 15 -3.42 0.66 24.13
N ARG A 16 -3.01 1.65 23.35
CA ARG A 16 -1.58 1.89 23.05
C ARG A 16 -0.70 2.00 24.30
N LYS A 17 -1.25 2.49 25.42
CA LYS A 17 -0.53 2.61 26.70
C LYS A 17 -0.18 1.27 27.35
N GLN A 18 -0.89 0.21 27.00
CA GLN A 18 -0.69 -1.15 27.55
C GLN A 18 0.23 -2.01 26.71
N ILE A 19 0.77 -1.46 25.62
CA ILE A 19 1.62 -2.18 24.67
C ILE A 19 3.07 -1.80 24.90
N ALA A 20 3.92 -2.80 25.09
CA ALA A 20 5.37 -2.61 25.28
C ALA A 20 6.11 -2.28 23.98
N GLU A 21 5.60 -2.77 22.85
CA GLU A 21 6.16 -2.54 21.51
C GLU A 21 5.89 -1.11 21.04
N LYS A 22 6.85 -0.56 20.30
CA LYS A 22 6.61 0.69 19.59
C LYS A 22 5.64 0.44 18.44
N VAL A 23 4.48 1.10 18.47
CA VAL A 23 3.49 1.06 17.39
C VAL A 23 3.31 2.45 16.81
N SER A 24 3.27 2.54 15.48
CA SER A 24 2.87 3.72 14.73
C SER A 24 1.56 3.43 14.01
N ILE A 25 0.61 4.34 14.10
CA ILE A 25 -0.69 4.22 13.44
C ILE A 25 -0.80 5.33 12.41
N ILE A 26 -1.17 4.97 11.19
CA ILE A 26 -1.54 5.88 10.10
C ILE A 26 -3.04 5.71 9.94
N ASN A 27 -3.80 6.75 10.25
CA ASN A 27 -5.25 6.70 10.22
C ASN A 27 -5.82 7.22 8.89
N SER A 28 -7.12 7.08 8.69
CA SER A 28 -7.80 7.54 7.48
C SER A 28 -7.64 9.04 7.20
N ARG A 29 -7.50 9.86 8.25
CA ARG A 29 -7.27 11.30 8.10
C ARG A 29 -5.88 11.58 7.52
N ASP A 30 -4.86 10.85 7.97
CA ASP A 30 -3.50 10.97 7.44
C ASP A 30 -3.47 10.56 5.97
N ILE A 31 -4.16 9.48 5.61
CA ILE A 31 -4.28 9.00 4.23
C ILE A 31 -4.92 10.07 3.34
N LEU A 32 -6.05 10.63 3.77
CA LEU A 32 -6.77 11.65 3.02
C LEU A 32 -5.99 12.97 2.87
N THR A 33 -5.17 13.32 3.88
CA THR A 33 -4.40 14.56 3.88
C THR A 33 -3.13 14.44 3.03
N GLN A 34 -2.41 13.31 3.15
CA GLN A 34 -1.12 13.10 2.49
C GLN A 34 -1.26 12.52 1.08
N ARG A 35 -2.40 11.90 0.76
CA ARG A 35 -2.70 11.30 -0.56
C ARG A 35 -1.54 10.47 -1.12
N PRO A 36 -1.08 9.43 -0.41
CA PRO A 36 0.00 8.59 -0.91
C PRO A 36 -0.43 7.90 -2.20
N ALA A 37 0.46 7.85 -3.19
CA ALA A 37 0.17 7.28 -4.50
C ALA A 37 0.04 5.75 -4.47
N THR A 38 0.81 5.08 -3.62
CA THR A 38 0.82 3.62 -3.47
C THR A 38 0.72 3.20 -2.01
N GLY A 39 0.38 1.94 -1.76
CA GLY A 39 0.41 1.36 -0.40
C GLY A 39 1.80 1.39 0.24
N ALA A 40 2.87 1.36 -0.57
CA ALA A 40 4.24 1.53 -0.10
C ALA A 40 4.49 2.98 0.36
N ASP A 41 4.05 3.98 -0.41
CA ASP A 41 4.15 5.39 -0.02
C ASP A 41 3.37 5.68 1.27
N LEU A 42 2.21 5.03 1.41
CA LEU A 42 1.41 5.12 2.62
C LEU A 42 2.21 4.73 3.87
N VAL A 43 2.91 3.60 3.83
CA VAL A 43 3.70 3.13 4.99
C VAL A 43 4.87 4.06 5.31
N SER A 44 5.40 4.78 4.31
CA SER A 44 6.47 5.76 4.52
C SER A 44 6.07 6.96 5.41
N LEU A 45 4.76 7.18 5.61
CA LEU A 45 4.26 8.18 6.55
C LEU A 45 4.57 7.83 8.01
N SER A 46 4.87 6.55 8.30
CA SER A 46 5.24 6.10 9.64
C SER A 46 6.68 6.47 9.95
N PRO A 47 6.96 7.22 11.05
CA PRO A 47 8.31 7.55 11.45
C PRO A 47 9.15 6.30 11.73
N GLY A 48 10.30 6.17 11.06
CA GLY A 48 11.20 5.02 11.17
C GLY A 48 10.98 3.92 10.11
N VAL A 49 10.08 4.17 9.17
CA VAL A 49 9.92 3.39 7.93
C VAL A 49 10.56 4.12 6.76
N ARG A 50 11.33 3.41 5.99
CA ARG A 50 11.84 3.85 4.69
C ARG A 50 11.35 2.91 3.62
N ILE A 51 11.01 3.42 2.46
CA ILE A 51 10.67 2.60 1.30
C ILE A 51 11.85 2.57 0.35
N GLN A 52 12.30 1.38 -0.01
CA GLN A 52 13.26 1.16 -1.07
C GLN A 52 12.50 0.99 -2.37
N LYS A 53 12.73 1.90 -3.32
CA LYS A 53 12.16 1.86 -4.66
C LYS A 53 13.27 1.76 -5.69
N SER A 54 13.19 0.75 -6.56
CA SER A 54 14.04 0.64 -7.75
C SER A 54 13.33 1.16 -9.00
N GLN A 55 12.00 1.25 -8.94
CA GLN A 55 11.12 1.71 -10.01
C GLN A 55 9.81 2.21 -9.40
N GLY A 56 8.98 2.92 -10.18
CA GLY A 56 7.69 3.46 -9.71
C GLY A 56 6.74 2.37 -9.18
N GLY A 57 6.66 1.25 -9.89
CA GLY A 57 5.80 0.09 -9.56
C GLY A 57 6.35 -0.85 -8.50
N GLY A 58 7.35 -0.46 -7.74
CA GLY A 58 7.93 -1.27 -6.67
C GLY A 58 8.07 -0.49 -5.37
N GLY A 59 7.96 -1.17 -4.25
CA GLY A 59 8.18 -0.53 -2.96
C GLY A 59 8.38 -1.58 -1.88
N SER A 60 9.62 -1.70 -1.38
CA SER A 60 9.96 -2.58 -0.26
C SER A 60 10.13 -1.76 1.01
N PRO A 61 9.30 -2.00 2.04
CA PRO A 61 9.46 -1.31 3.30
C PRO A 61 10.70 -1.80 4.04
N VAL A 62 11.40 -0.86 4.69
CA VAL A 62 12.55 -1.10 5.56
C VAL A 62 12.23 -0.49 6.92
N LEU A 63 12.18 -1.32 7.97
CA LEU A 63 11.92 -0.93 9.35
C LEU A 63 13.22 -1.07 10.15
N ARG A 64 13.80 0.06 10.60
CA ARG A 64 15.02 0.06 11.42
C ARG A 64 16.16 -0.82 10.86
N GLY A 65 16.29 -0.90 9.53
CA GLY A 65 17.30 -1.72 8.85
C GLY A 65 16.87 -3.16 8.56
N PHE A 66 15.72 -3.61 9.06
CA PHE A 66 15.14 -4.88 8.66
C PHE A 66 14.34 -4.72 7.36
N GLU A 67 14.53 -5.64 6.44
CA GLU A 67 13.89 -5.65 5.13
C GLU A 67 13.53 -7.07 4.69
N ALA A 68 12.85 -7.18 3.58
CA ALA A 68 12.51 -8.42 2.89
C ALA A 68 11.71 -9.39 3.80
N ASN A 69 12.14 -10.65 3.88
CA ASN A 69 11.47 -11.72 4.63
C ASN A 69 11.54 -11.57 6.15
N ARG A 70 12.16 -10.50 6.67
CA ARG A 70 12.18 -10.20 8.11
C ARG A 70 11.05 -9.28 8.54
N LEU A 71 10.28 -8.77 7.59
CA LEU A 71 9.08 -7.96 7.81
C LEU A 71 7.86 -8.71 7.33
N LEU A 72 6.82 -8.71 8.14
CA LEU A 72 5.56 -9.31 7.79
C LEU A 72 4.57 -8.25 7.33
N LEU A 73 4.02 -8.43 6.12
CA LEU A 73 2.85 -7.69 5.66
C LEU A 73 1.58 -8.49 5.92
N VAL A 74 0.58 -7.84 6.49
CA VAL A 74 -0.72 -8.43 6.81
C VAL A 74 -1.82 -7.53 6.28
N VAL A 75 -2.84 -8.10 5.66
CA VAL A 75 -4.05 -7.39 5.20
C VAL A 75 -5.26 -8.05 5.82
N ASP A 76 -6.01 -7.32 6.63
CA ASP A 76 -7.21 -7.84 7.33
C ASP A 76 -6.97 -9.20 8.00
N GLY A 77 -5.79 -9.42 8.57
CA GLY A 77 -5.41 -10.66 9.23
C GLY A 77 -4.77 -11.72 8.32
N VAL A 78 -4.78 -11.54 7.01
CA VAL A 78 -4.15 -12.45 6.04
C VAL A 78 -2.70 -12.05 5.79
N ARG A 79 -1.77 -13.00 5.95
CA ARG A 79 -0.34 -12.78 5.69
C ARG A 79 -0.10 -12.69 4.17
N MET A 80 0.64 -11.67 3.74
CA MET A 80 0.95 -11.41 2.34
C MET A 80 2.34 -11.91 1.91
N ASN A 81 3.13 -12.43 2.84
CA ASN A 81 4.45 -12.93 2.54
C ASN A 81 4.36 -14.28 1.82
N ASN A 82 4.54 -14.27 0.51
CA ASN A 82 4.52 -15.47 -0.33
C ASN A 82 5.93 -15.87 -0.75
N ALA A 83 6.15 -17.16 -1.01
CA ALA A 83 7.43 -17.72 -1.45
C ALA A 83 7.89 -17.24 -2.86
N ILE A 84 7.01 -16.55 -3.59
CA ILE A 84 7.23 -16.14 -4.98
C ILE A 84 8.15 -14.92 -5.13
N TYR A 85 8.47 -14.21 -4.03
CA TYR A 85 9.19 -12.95 -4.12
C TYR A 85 10.69 -13.14 -4.23
N ARG A 86 11.29 -12.48 -5.24
CA ARG A 86 12.74 -12.47 -5.52
C ARG A 86 13.52 -12.13 -4.27
N SER A 87 14.35 -13.08 -3.80
CA SER A 87 15.26 -12.86 -2.65
C SER A 87 14.58 -12.30 -1.40
N GLY A 88 13.28 -12.55 -1.23
CA GLY A 88 12.50 -12.07 -0.10
C GLY A 88 12.12 -10.58 -0.14
N HIS A 89 12.35 -9.87 -1.24
CA HIS A 89 11.91 -8.47 -1.36
C HIS A 89 10.38 -8.40 -1.49
N LEU A 90 9.75 -7.72 -0.51
CA LEU A 90 8.31 -7.56 -0.41
C LEU A 90 7.83 -6.43 -1.33
N GLN A 91 7.63 -6.72 -2.61
CA GLN A 91 7.00 -5.76 -3.52
C GLN A 91 5.49 -5.60 -3.29
N ASN A 92 4.90 -6.45 -2.43
CA ASN A 92 3.46 -6.48 -2.16
C ASN A 92 2.89 -5.25 -1.46
N ALA A 93 3.71 -4.37 -0.95
CA ALA A 93 3.22 -3.12 -0.36
C ALA A 93 2.47 -2.24 -1.37
N ILE A 94 2.58 -2.51 -2.68
CA ILE A 94 1.84 -1.81 -3.73
C ILE A 94 0.52 -2.47 -4.12
N THR A 95 0.27 -3.73 -3.72
CA THR A 95 -0.94 -4.47 -4.12
C THR A 95 -2.21 -4.04 -3.40
N ILE A 96 -2.13 -3.02 -2.55
CA ILE A 96 -3.28 -2.46 -1.84
C ILE A 96 -3.33 -0.97 -2.11
N HIS A 97 -4.38 -0.55 -2.78
CA HIS A 97 -4.56 0.86 -3.07
C HIS A 97 -4.91 1.65 -1.79
N PRO A 98 -4.26 2.81 -1.52
CA PRO A 98 -4.50 3.60 -0.31
C PRO A 98 -5.97 3.96 -0.05
N ASN A 99 -6.77 4.20 -1.10
CA ASN A 99 -8.19 4.52 -0.96
C ASN A 99 -9.06 3.36 -0.43
N MET A 100 -8.53 2.13 -0.43
CA MET A 100 -9.19 0.95 0.14
C MET A 100 -8.85 0.76 1.63
N ILE A 101 -7.88 1.51 2.15
CA ILE A 101 -7.34 1.38 3.49
C ILE A 101 -8.05 2.33 4.45
N GLU A 102 -8.44 1.82 5.61
CA GLU A 102 -8.96 2.60 6.71
C GLU A 102 -7.82 3.08 7.62
N ARG A 103 -6.87 2.19 7.94
CA ARG A 103 -5.69 2.50 8.73
C ARG A 103 -4.57 1.50 8.50
N VAL A 104 -3.35 1.89 8.86
CA VAL A 104 -2.19 1.00 8.91
C VAL A 104 -1.59 1.04 10.30
N GLU A 105 -1.28 -0.13 10.85
CA GLU A 105 -0.53 -0.26 12.10
C GLU A 105 0.86 -0.83 11.79
N VAL A 106 1.90 -0.11 12.17
CA VAL A 106 3.30 -0.52 12.02
C VAL A 106 3.84 -0.86 13.41
N VAL A 107 4.09 -2.14 13.65
CA VAL A 107 4.67 -2.66 14.89
C VAL A 107 6.16 -2.84 14.68
N PHE A 108 6.97 -2.17 15.49
CA PHE A 108 8.42 -2.21 15.41
C PHE A 108 9.00 -3.22 16.40
N GLY A 109 9.88 -4.06 15.92
CA GLY A 109 10.55 -5.08 16.72
C GLY A 109 9.95 -6.47 16.51
N SER A 110 10.42 -7.44 17.28
CA SER A 110 9.98 -8.82 17.13
C SER A 110 8.55 -9.00 17.61
N SER A 111 7.65 -9.30 16.67
CA SER A 111 6.26 -9.71 16.94
C SER A 111 6.06 -11.19 16.63
N SER A 112 7.14 -11.97 16.65
CA SER A 112 7.15 -13.39 16.29
C SER A 112 6.23 -14.24 17.16
N VAL A 113 5.99 -13.86 18.40
CA VAL A 113 5.06 -14.55 19.31
C VAL A 113 3.63 -14.51 18.78
N GLY A 114 3.20 -13.35 18.24
CA GLY A 114 1.84 -13.19 17.69
C GLY A 114 1.69 -13.62 16.23
N TYR A 115 2.75 -13.46 15.43
CA TYR A 115 2.67 -13.56 13.97
C TYR A 115 3.59 -14.62 13.34
N GLY A 116 4.52 -15.20 14.09
CA GLY A 116 5.45 -16.21 13.59
C GLY A 116 6.81 -15.66 13.14
N SER A 117 7.64 -16.51 12.54
CA SER A 117 9.07 -16.27 12.28
C SER A 117 9.36 -15.07 11.36
N ASP A 118 8.47 -14.76 10.42
CA ASP A 118 8.68 -13.69 9.44
C ASP A 118 8.52 -12.28 10.03
N ALA A 119 7.99 -12.17 11.26
CA ALA A 119 7.81 -10.92 11.98
C ALA A 119 8.98 -10.56 12.87
N LEU A 120 10.22 -10.86 12.47
CA LEU A 120 11.42 -10.63 13.26
C LEU A 120 11.76 -9.15 13.40
N GLY A 121 11.65 -8.38 12.31
CA GLY A 121 11.93 -6.95 12.28
C GLY A 121 10.71 -6.07 12.56
N GLY A 122 9.52 -6.62 12.35
CA GLY A 122 8.24 -5.92 12.58
C GLY A 122 7.11 -6.45 11.73
N VAL A 123 5.94 -5.85 11.95
CA VAL A 123 4.70 -6.14 11.21
C VAL A 123 4.12 -4.85 10.66
N ILE A 124 3.68 -4.88 9.42
CA ILE A 124 2.88 -3.83 8.79
C ILE A 124 1.49 -4.44 8.54
N HIS A 125 0.50 -3.97 9.28
CA HIS A 125 -0.86 -4.47 9.18
C HIS A 125 -1.76 -3.41 8.55
N TYR A 126 -2.25 -3.70 7.36
CA TYR A 126 -3.23 -2.90 6.65
C TYR A 126 -4.64 -3.36 7.04
N TYR A 127 -5.44 -2.45 7.51
CA TYR A 127 -6.86 -2.64 7.76
C TYR A 127 -7.61 -1.95 6.64
N THR A 128 -8.32 -2.71 5.83
CA THR A 128 -9.12 -2.15 4.75
C THR A 128 -10.49 -1.69 5.26
N ARG A 129 -11.09 -0.74 4.57
CA ARG A 129 -12.39 -0.17 4.91
C ARG A 129 -13.44 -1.28 5.00
N ASN A 130 -14.33 -1.17 5.98
CA ASN A 130 -15.43 -2.09 6.17
C ASN A 130 -16.77 -1.38 5.91
N PRO A 131 -17.72 -2.06 5.24
CA PRO A 131 -19.08 -1.54 5.13
C PRO A 131 -19.75 -1.56 6.50
N LEU A 132 -20.64 -0.59 6.75
CA LEU A 132 -21.35 -0.45 8.02
C LEU A 132 -22.83 -0.75 7.82
N ILE A 133 -23.38 -1.62 8.66
CA ILE A 133 -24.82 -1.83 8.77
C ILE A 133 -25.46 -0.59 9.38
N ASN A 134 -26.60 -0.14 8.82
CA ASN A 134 -27.28 1.03 9.29
C ASN A 134 -28.78 0.74 9.48
N SER A 135 -29.41 1.40 10.46
CA SER A 135 -30.87 1.31 10.68
C SER A 135 -31.69 1.90 9.55
N GLU A 136 -31.14 2.86 8.83
CA GLU A 136 -31.69 3.47 7.63
C GLU A 136 -30.89 3.05 6.40
N ASP A 137 -31.56 2.85 5.30
CA ASP A 137 -30.89 2.52 4.03
C ASP A 137 -30.08 3.72 3.56
N LYS A 138 -28.78 3.51 3.36
CA LYS A 138 -27.86 4.56 2.92
C LYS A 138 -26.99 4.08 1.78
N ILE A 139 -26.77 4.98 0.84
CA ILE A 139 -25.82 4.81 -0.26
C ILE A 139 -24.80 5.93 -0.15
N LYS A 140 -23.53 5.57 -0.05
CA LYS A 140 -22.43 6.52 -0.04
C LYS A 140 -21.47 6.19 -1.18
N THR A 141 -21.31 7.15 -2.08
CA THR A 141 -20.42 7.02 -3.24
C THR A 141 -19.29 8.04 -3.11
N GLN A 142 -18.08 7.63 -3.43
CA GLN A 142 -16.90 8.48 -3.43
C GLN A 142 -16.13 8.26 -4.72
N PHE A 143 -15.74 9.35 -5.36
CA PHE A 143 -14.82 9.37 -6.48
C PHE A 143 -13.62 10.24 -6.13
N SER A 144 -12.42 9.79 -6.51
CA SER A 144 -11.21 10.60 -6.44
C SER A 144 -10.40 10.45 -7.73
N SER A 145 -9.77 11.55 -8.14
CA SER A 145 -8.85 11.60 -9.26
C SER A 145 -7.66 12.43 -8.85
N ASP A 146 -6.48 11.84 -8.94
CA ASP A 146 -5.22 12.46 -8.58
C ASP A 146 -4.29 12.44 -9.80
N PHE A 147 -3.58 13.55 -10.03
CA PHE A 147 -2.60 13.68 -11.11
C PHE A 147 -1.27 14.15 -10.56
N SER A 148 -0.19 13.51 -10.98
CA SER A 148 1.18 13.91 -10.67
C SER A 148 1.93 14.27 -11.96
N SER A 149 2.46 15.49 -12.03
CA SER A 149 3.26 15.94 -13.19
C SER A 149 4.70 15.44 -13.14
N ALA A 150 5.17 14.94 -12.01
CA ALA A 150 6.55 14.50 -11.84
C ALA A 150 6.85 13.22 -12.64
N ASP A 151 5.91 12.27 -12.63
CA ASP A 151 5.96 10.98 -13.28
C ASP A 151 4.78 10.78 -14.26
N ASN A 152 4.06 11.86 -14.56
CA ASN A 152 2.87 11.84 -15.42
C ASN A 152 1.85 10.78 -14.97
N ALA A 153 1.68 10.64 -13.65
CA ALA A 153 0.78 9.64 -13.10
C ALA A 153 -0.66 10.15 -13.05
N SER A 154 -1.59 9.25 -13.32
CA SER A 154 -3.04 9.45 -13.18
C SER A 154 -3.62 8.32 -12.34
N ILE A 155 -4.24 8.66 -11.23
CA ILE A 155 -4.82 7.71 -10.28
C ILE A 155 -6.29 8.03 -10.11
N ASN A 156 -7.16 7.11 -10.51
CA ASN A 156 -8.61 7.29 -10.43
C ASN A 156 -9.19 6.19 -9.54
N SER A 157 -10.04 6.56 -8.60
CA SER A 157 -10.66 5.61 -7.68
C SER A 157 -12.15 5.91 -7.52
N PHE A 158 -12.92 4.84 -7.47
CA PHE A 158 -14.35 4.87 -7.24
C PHE A 158 -14.71 3.90 -6.14
N SER A 159 -15.56 4.30 -5.20
CA SER A 159 -16.10 3.38 -4.20
C SER A 159 -17.56 3.67 -3.94
N THR A 160 -18.33 2.59 -3.70
CA THR A 160 -19.74 2.66 -3.31
C THR A 160 -19.95 1.77 -2.09
N GLU A 161 -20.54 2.35 -1.06
CA GLU A 161 -20.98 1.68 0.15
C GLU A 161 -22.50 1.68 0.19
N LEU A 162 -23.06 0.47 0.30
CA LEU A 162 -24.49 0.22 0.49
C LEU A 162 -24.69 -0.24 1.92
N SER A 163 -25.52 0.43 2.67
CA SER A 163 -25.80 0.17 4.09
C SER A 163 -27.28 -0.09 4.29
N PHE A 164 -27.63 -1.24 4.83
CA PHE A 164 -28.99 -1.68 5.14
C PHE A 164 -29.06 -2.24 6.57
N LYS A 165 -30.27 -2.54 7.07
CA LYS A 165 -30.51 -3.01 8.44
C LYS A 165 -29.84 -4.34 8.78
N LYS A 166 -29.67 -5.25 7.80
CA LYS A 166 -29.16 -6.60 8.03
C LYS A 166 -27.93 -6.93 7.21
N TRP A 167 -27.58 -6.12 6.23
CA TRP A 167 -26.39 -6.31 5.42
C TRP A 167 -25.82 -4.98 4.92
N ALA A 168 -24.56 -5.00 4.60
CA ALA A 168 -23.88 -3.88 3.99
C ALA A 168 -22.86 -4.40 2.95
N SER A 169 -22.56 -3.56 1.96
CA SER A 169 -21.62 -3.89 0.89
C SER A 169 -20.73 -2.69 0.62
N LEU A 170 -19.44 -2.93 0.39
CA LEU A 170 -18.47 -1.95 -0.04
C LEU A 170 -17.76 -2.46 -1.29
N THR A 171 -17.96 -1.77 -2.39
CA THR A 171 -17.23 -1.97 -3.65
C THR A 171 -16.24 -0.85 -3.84
N SER A 172 -14.99 -1.16 -4.16
CA SER A 172 -13.96 -0.17 -4.48
C SER A 172 -13.17 -0.63 -5.70
N VAL A 173 -12.97 0.29 -6.64
CA VAL A 173 -12.20 0.09 -7.87
C VAL A 173 -11.20 1.23 -7.98
N SER A 174 -9.96 0.92 -8.28
CA SER A 174 -8.92 1.92 -8.55
C SER A 174 -8.16 1.55 -9.81
N HIS A 175 -7.87 2.55 -10.62
CA HIS A 175 -7.01 2.45 -11.79
C HIS A 175 -5.89 3.47 -11.67
N SER A 176 -4.67 2.98 -11.68
CA SER A 176 -3.44 3.78 -11.54
C SER A 176 -2.58 3.59 -12.78
N ASN A 177 -2.22 4.68 -13.43
CA ASN A 177 -1.28 4.69 -14.55
C ASN A 177 -0.12 5.63 -14.19
N PHE A 178 1.08 5.10 -14.14
CA PHE A 178 2.31 5.81 -13.82
C PHE A 178 3.21 5.84 -15.04
N GLY A 179 3.62 7.02 -15.45
CA GLY A 179 4.64 7.19 -16.48
C GLY A 179 6.04 6.85 -15.99
N ASP A 180 7.00 7.00 -16.86
CA ASP A 180 8.40 6.77 -16.55
C ASP A 180 8.93 7.75 -15.50
N ILE A 181 9.77 7.27 -14.58
CA ILE A 181 10.41 8.08 -13.54
C ILE A 181 11.25 9.18 -14.18
N ARG A 182 11.04 10.40 -13.71
CA ARG A 182 11.77 11.58 -14.16
C ARG A 182 12.67 12.13 -13.05
N MET A 183 13.93 12.33 -13.35
CA MET A 183 14.87 13.00 -12.46
C MET A 183 14.71 14.52 -12.53
N GLY A 184 14.84 15.19 -11.39
CA GLY A 184 14.89 16.65 -11.34
C GLY A 184 16.12 17.23 -12.08
N LYS A 185 15.97 18.44 -12.61
CA LYS A 185 17.06 19.14 -13.32
C LYS A 185 18.11 19.70 -12.37
N ASN A 186 17.72 20.10 -11.16
CA ASN A 186 18.61 20.72 -10.19
C ASN A 186 19.35 19.63 -9.41
N ARG A 187 20.68 19.66 -9.46
CA ARG A 187 21.56 18.69 -8.83
C ARG A 187 22.56 19.39 -7.95
N ASN A 188 22.36 19.31 -6.65
CA ASN A 188 23.19 20.05 -5.68
C ASN A 188 24.50 19.32 -5.33
N HIS A 189 24.69 18.07 -5.79
CA HIS A 189 25.85 17.24 -5.44
C HIS A 189 27.07 17.43 -6.36
N GLY A 190 27.00 18.28 -7.37
CA GLY A 190 28.13 18.58 -8.26
C GLY A 190 28.47 17.53 -9.32
N TYR A 191 27.76 16.41 -9.37
CA TYR A 191 27.98 15.35 -10.37
C TYR A 191 27.00 15.50 -11.54
N GLU A 192 27.39 16.21 -12.58
CA GLU A 192 26.50 16.56 -13.71
C GLU A 192 25.88 15.38 -14.43
N LYS A 193 26.62 14.26 -14.54
CA LYS A 193 26.17 13.04 -15.25
C LYS A 193 25.56 11.99 -14.35
N TRP A 194 25.55 12.19 -13.04
CA TRP A 194 25.02 11.20 -12.11
C TRP A 194 23.51 11.00 -12.27
N GLY A 195 23.09 9.74 -12.35
CA GLY A 195 21.68 9.34 -12.50
C GLY A 195 21.09 9.58 -13.88
N LEU A 196 21.84 10.10 -14.86
CA LEU A 196 21.38 10.17 -16.23
C LEU A 196 21.35 8.77 -16.85
N THR A 197 20.32 8.50 -17.64
CA THR A 197 20.13 7.27 -18.41
C THR A 197 20.25 7.57 -19.92
N PRO A 198 21.48 7.69 -20.49
CA PRO A 198 21.67 8.07 -21.88
C PRO A 198 21.23 6.99 -22.86
N PHE A 199 21.14 5.73 -22.41
CA PHE A 199 20.69 4.59 -23.20
C PHE A 199 19.65 3.80 -22.44
N TYR A 200 18.76 3.10 -23.16
CA TYR A 200 17.79 2.18 -22.59
C TYR A 200 17.62 0.93 -23.44
N SER A 201 17.19 -0.17 -22.85
CA SER A 201 16.82 -1.37 -23.57
C SER A 201 15.40 -1.24 -24.12
N ALA A 202 15.22 -1.51 -25.42
CA ALA A 202 13.90 -1.55 -26.05
C ALA A 202 13.25 -2.95 -25.97
N ASN A 203 13.79 -3.85 -25.17
CA ASN A 203 13.23 -5.19 -25.00
C ASN A 203 11.88 -5.12 -24.29
N ASP A 204 10.90 -5.80 -24.84
CA ASP A 204 9.61 -6.07 -24.24
C ASP A 204 9.33 -7.59 -24.26
N ARG A 205 8.10 -8.02 -23.97
CA ARG A 205 7.72 -9.43 -23.96
C ARG A 205 7.77 -10.08 -25.35
N THR A 206 7.73 -9.29 -26.41
CA THR A 206 7.57 -9.73 -27.82
C THR A 206 8.76 -9.36 -28.67
N THR A 207 9.52 -8.34 -28.29
CA THR A 207 10.59 -7.76 -29.09
C THR A 207 11.92 -7.85 -28.34
N TYR A 208 12.91 -8.44 -28.95
CA TYR A 208 14.29 -8.47 -28.48
C TYR A 208 15.16 -7.55 -29.35
N SER A 209 15.76 -6.54 -28.72
CA SER A 209 16.77 -5.68 -29.37
C SER A 209 18.11 -5.85 -28.64
N PRO A 210 19.14 -6.40 -29.32
CA PRO A 210 20.44 -6.65 -28.70
C PRO A 210 21.21 -5.35 -28.40
N THR A 211 20.91 -4.27 -29.13
CA THR A 211 21.59 -2.97 -28.97
C THR A 211 20.72 -1.99 -28.19
N PRO A 212 21.25 -1.34 -27.14
CA PRO A 212 20.54 -0.26 -26.46
C PRO A 212 20.25 0.89 -27.42
N LEU A 213 19.09 1.52 -27.24
CA LEU A 213 18.71 2.72 -27.96
C LEU A 213 19.17 3.98 -27.19
N GLU A 214 19.51 5.02 -27.94
CA GLU A 214 19.80 6.33 -27.35
C GLU A 214 18.52 6.93 -26.73
N ASN A 215 18.66 7.49 -25.55
CA ASN A 215 17.57 8.13 -24.84
C ASN A 215 17.59 9.64 -25.13
N GLU A 216 16.65 10.12 -25.92
CA GLU A 216 16.51 11.54 -26.26
C GLU A 216 16.41 12.45 -25.03
N ASN A 217 15.88 11.93 -23.91
CA ASN A 217 15.84 12.66 -22.65
C ASN A 217 16.46 11.82 -21.51
N PRO A 218 17.76 11.95 -21.26
CA PRO A 218 18.47 11.18 -20.24
C PRO A 218 17.97 11.39 -18.81
N LEU A 219 17.13 12.40 -18.55
CA LEU A 219 16.46 12.61 -17.26
C LEU A 219 15.30 11.65 -17.02
N ILE A 220 14.85 10.94 -18.05
CA ILE A 220 13.75 9.99 -17.96
C ILE A 220 14.32 8.58 -17.94
N GLN A 221 14.01 7.82 -16.90
CA GLN A 221 14.35 6.41 -16.81
C GLN A 221 13.29 5.59 -17.54
N LYS A 222 13.57 5.30 -18.81
CA LYS A 222 12.65 4.55 -19.67
C LYS A 222 12.31 3.17 -19.12
N ASN A 223 11.10 2.68 -19.44
CA ASN A 223 10.58 1.37 -19.04
C ASN A 223 10.39 1.21 -17.52
N THR A 224 10.11 2.30 -16.81
CA THR A 224 9.78 2.29 -15.38
C THR A 224 8.33 2.61 -15.08
N GLY A 225 7.58 3.05 -16.08
CA GLY A 225 6.13 3.23 -16.00
C GLY A 225 5.40 1.91 -15.79
N TYR A 226 4.22 1.96 -15.19
CA TYR A 226 3.37 0.79 -14.97
C TYR A 226 1.91 1.20 -14.83
N GLU A 227 1.04 0.21 -15.02
CA GLU A 227 -0.40 0.34 -14.88
C GLU A 227 -0.88 -0.71 -13.89
N GLN A 228 -1.86 -0.35 -13.04
CA GLN A 228 -2.41 -1.23 -12.03
C GLN A 228 -3.92 -1.00 -11.89
N ILE A 229 -4.66 -2.11 -11.74
CA ILE A 229 -6.08 -2.10 -11.40
C ILE A 229 -6.25 -2.83 -10.09
N ASP A 230 -6.89 -2.18 -9.12
CA ASP A 230 -7.20 -2.75 -7.83
C ASP A 230 -8.71 -2.82 -7.65
N LEU A 231 -9.18 -3.98 -7.22
CA LEU A 231 -10.59 -4.26 -6.93
C LEU A 231 -10.74 -4.75 -5.50
N MET A 232 -11.73 -4.22 -4.79
CA MET A 232 -12.10 -4.74 -3.46
C MET A 232 -13.62 -4.81 -3.37
N GLN A 233 -14.11 -5.97 -2.94
CA GLN A 233 -15.52 -6.19 -2.64
C GLN A 233 -15.65 -6.78 -1.24
N LYS A 234 -16.37 -6.08 -0.37
CA LYS A 234 -16.71 -6.59 0.96
C LYS A 234 -18.23 -6.69 1.13
N PHE A 235 -18.66 -7.78 1.72
CA PHE A 235 -20.02 -7.97 2.18
C PHE A 235 -20.03 -8.25 3.67
N LEU A 236 -20.92 -7.61 4.39
CA LEU A 236 -21.17 -7.83 5.80
C LEU A 236 -22.65 -8.17 5.97
N VAL A 237 -22.93 -9.30 6.64
CA VAL A 237 -24.30 -9.77 6.89
C VAL A 237 -24.46 -10.05 8.38
N GLN A 238 -25.52 -9.51 8.99
CA GLN A 238 -25.92 -9.80 10.36
C GLN A 238 -26.71 -11.11 10.39
N LEU A 239 -26.17 -12.13 11.04
CA LEU A 239 -26.78 -13.47 11.11
C LEU A 239 -27.74 -13.62 12.30
N GLY A 240 -27.68 -12.72 13.28
CA GLY A 240 -28.50 -12.71 14.49
C GLY A 240 -27.68 -12.57 15.76
N GLY A 241 -28.24 -11.92 16.79
CA GLY A 241 -27.51 -11.53 17.98
C GLY A 241 -26.30 -10.66 17.64
N GLN A 242 -25.13 -11.03 18.13
CA GLN A 242 -23.86 -10.34 17.82
C GLN A 242 -23.06 -11.01 16.68
N ASN A 243 -23.60 -12.07 16.05
CA ASN A 243 -22.88 -12.79 15.01
C ASN A 243 -22.98 -12.08 13.67
N GLN A 244 -21.82 -11.89 13.04
CA GLN A 244 -21.69 -11.28 11.71
C GLN A 244 -20.88 -12.20 10.80
N PHE A 245 -21.25 -12.22 9.54
CA PHE A 245 -20.47 -12.84 8.47
C PHE A 245 -19.86 -11.74 7.61
N VAL A 246 -18.55 -11.81 7.36
CA VAL A 246 -17.83 -10.89 6.48
C VAL A 246 -17.16 -11.68 5.37
N LEU A 247 -17.48 -11.35 4.13
CA LEU A 247 -16.76 -11.82 2.94
C LEU A 247 -15.90 -10.66 2.41
N ASN A 248 -14.62 -10.92 2.20
CA ASN A 248 -13.66 -9.95 1.65
C ASN A 248 -12.98 -10.56 0.43
N LEU A 249 -13.17 -9.96 -0.74
CA LEU A 249 -12.54 -10.31 -2.00
C LEU A 249 -11.66 -9.15 -2.45
N GLN A 250 -10.42 -9.43 -2.77
CA GLN A 250 -9.45 -8.45 -3.26
C GLN A 250 -8.71 -9.00 -4.47
N TYR A 251 -8.45 -8.11 -5.43
CA TYR A 251 -7.67 -8.37 -6.63
C TYR A 251 -6.78 -7.16 -6.93
N SER A 252 -5.54 -7.42 -7.33
CA SER A 252 -4.58 -6.42 -7.78
C SER A 252 -3.69 -7.01 -8.87
#